data_02aad767163af715beb85402eadbd008
#
_entry.id   02aad767163af715beb85402eadbd008
#
_cell.length_a   1.000
_cell.length_b   1.000
_cell.length_c   1.000
_cell.angle_alpha   90.00
_cell.angle_beta   90.00
_cell.angle_gamma   90.00
#
_symmetry.space_group_name_H-M   'P 1'
#
loop_
_entity.id
_entity.type
_entity.pdbx_description
1 polymer ?
#
loop_
_entity_poly.entity_id
_entity_poly.type
_entity_poly.pdbx_seq_one_letter_code
_entity_poly.pdbx_strand_id
1 'polypeptide(L)'
;PTLLSVIEEETTKLQTVKDQLTALHQLVNERESIINTKDGLLADIKGLDNTLQKIEETQQDILGILKTDNKDTIHCFDDIVSNLMSLDEDRAEAHTAFLYMCNYLNECRERLLYDALQLQKAVVVSDAFRKNMQLLSQYWGSLNDRKNLQKNFDLDAIFPALLNSLMIAVPVISSTFAAVERFLINCKSESSLGTIIIDEAGQASPHMLVGALFRAQKAIVVGDPKQIEPVQTVQDLFVERIGGEGIGKYRSKELSVQSLADAQNPFAGIIKNLDGSESWVGCPLVIHRRCKDP
;
A
#
# COMPACT_ATOMS: atom_id res chain seq x y z
N PRO A 1 61.38 0.78 50.34
CA PRO A 1 59.91 0.79 50.09
C PRO A 1 59.24 0.00 51.19
N THR A 2 58.29 0.61 51.90
CA THR A 2 57.50 -0.06 52.92
C THR A 2 56.57 -1.06 52.21
N LEU A 3 56.30 -2.19 52.84
CA LEU A 3 55.44 -3.26 52.27
C LEU A 3 54.08 -2.68 51.78
N LEU A 4 53.58 -1.66 52.43
CA LEU A 4 52.40 -0.89 52.07
C LEU A 4 52.51 -0.21 50.70
N SER A 5 53.62 0.42 50.37
CA SER A 5 53.78 1.07 49.05
C SER A 5 53.88 0.10 47.88
N VAL A 6 54.34 -1.12 48.11
CA VAL A 6 54.38 -2.19 47.10
C VAL A 6 52.96 -2.74 46.90
N ILE A 7 52.17 -2.90 47.95
CA ILE A 7 50.75 -3.37 47.86
C ILE A 7 49.91 -2.33 47.11
N GLU A 8 50.11 -1.03 47.38
CA GLU A 8 49.37 0.04 46.67
C GLU A 8 49.72 0.06 45.17
N GLU A 9 51.01 -0.09 44.82
CA GLU A 9 51.49 -0.14 43.44
C GLU A 9 50.85 -1.35 42.68
N GLU A 10 50.90 -2.54 43.30
CA GLU A 10 50.32 -3.75 42.70
C GLU A 10 48.76 -3.67 42.61
N THR A 11 48.11 -3.06 43.59
CA THR A 11 46.65 -2.83 43.53
C THR A 11 46.26 -1.90 42.38
N THR A 12 47.06 -0.86 42.14
CA THR A 12 46.86 0.06 41.02
C THR A 12 47.07 -0.63 39.68
N LYS A 13 48.10 -1.46 39.54
CA LYS A 13 48.32 -2.28 38.34
C LYS A 13 47.18 -3.26 38.10
N LEU A 14 46.66 -3.90 39.14
CA LEU A 14 45.54 -4.81 39.05
C LEU A 14 44.25 -4.10 38.57
N GLN A 15 44.01 -2.90 39.09
CA GLN A 15 42.85 -2.10 38.65
C GLN A 15 42.95 -1.71 37.17
N THR A 16 44.14 -1.28 36.71
CA THR A 16 44.42 -0.95 35.31
C THR A 16 44.15 -2.16 34.40
N VAL A 17 44.58 -3.36 34.78
CA VAL A 17 44.35 -4.59 34.04
C VAL A 17 42.86 -4.95 33.99
N LYS A 18 42.10 -4.76 35.09
CA LYS A 18 40.67 -4.95 35.12
C LYS A 18 39.93 -3.99 34.18
N ASP A 19 40.33 -2.72 34.15
CA ASP A 19 39.71 -1.72 33.26
C ASP A 19 40.00 -2.04 31.79
N GLN A 20 41.23 -2.49 31.47
CA GLN A 20 41.58 -2.96 30.12
C GLN A 20 40.79 -4.22 29.71
N LEU A 21 40.57 -5.16 30.63
CA LEU A 21 39.79 -6.34 30.39
C LEU A 21 38.33 -6.01 30.11
N THR A 22 37.76 -5.05 30.85
CA THR A 22 36.42 -4.56 30.64
C THR A 22 36.27 -3.90 29.26
N ALA A 23 37.20 -3.06 28.86
CA ALA A 23 37.22 -2.44 27.54
C ALA A 23 37.35 -3.49 26.41
N LEU A 24 38.15 -4.52 26.61
CA LEU A 24 38.31 -5.61 25.65
C LEU A 24 37.00 -6.40 25.48
N HIS A 25 36.28 -6.71 26.56
CA HIS A 25 34.98 -7.38 26.50
C HIS A 25 33.96 -6.54 25.72
N GLN A 26 34.01 -5.22 25.91
CA GLN A 26 33.12 -4.32 25.18
C GLN A 26 33.38 -4.34 23.67
N LEU A 27 34.63 -4.32 23.26
CA LEU A 27 35.04 -4.44 21.85
C LEU A 27 34.66 -5.80 21.23
N VAL A 28 34.76 -6.88 22.01
CA VAL A 28 34.31 -8.21 21.54
C VAL A 28 32.83 -8.22 21.27
N ASN A 29 32.00 -7.67 22.16
CA ASN A 29 30.56 -7.59 21.98
C ASN A 29 30.19 -6.70 20.79
N GLU A 30 30.84 -5.58 20.60
CA GLU A 30 30.64 -4.72 19.42
C GLU A 30 30.98 -5.45 18.12
N ARG A 31 32.09 -6.19 18.10
CA ARG A 31 32.50 -7.01 16.96
C ARG A 31 31.44 -8.06 16.61
N GLU A 32 30.88 -8.77 17.60
CA GLU A 32 29.82 -9.75 17.40
C GLU A 32 28.56 -9.11 16.83
N SER A 33 28.17 -7.93 17.31
CA SER A 33 27.04 -7.16 16.78
C SER A 33 27.26 -6.79 15.31
N ILE A 34 28.45 -6.34 14.94
CA ILE A 34 28.81 -6.01 13.56
C ILE A 34 28.76 -7.24 12.65
N ILE A 35 29.24 -8.39 13.12
CA ILE A 35 29.19 -9.65 12.36
C ILE A 35 27.74 -10.04 12.09
N ASN A 36 26.87 -10.02 13.09
CA ASN A 36 25.47 -10.36 12.94
C ASN A 36 24.75 -9.42 11.96
N THR A 37 25.04 -8.13 12.02
CA THR A 37 24.50 -7.14 11.06
C THR A 37 24.97 -7.42 9.63
N LYS A 38 26.27 -7.74 9.45
CA LYS A 38 26.82 -8.11 8.15
C LYS A 38 26.13 -9.36 7.57
N ASP A 39 25.92 -10.38 8.39
CA ASP A 39 25.28 -11.62 7.94
C ASP A 39 23.81 -11.39 7.56
N GLY A 40 23.11 -10.53 8.28
CA GLY A 40 21.77 -10.06 7.92
C GLY A 40 21.74 -9.37 6.55
N LEU A 41 22.63 -8.40 6.34
CA LEU A 41 22.74 -7.68 5.07
C LEU A 41 23.11 -8.60 3.89
N LEU A 42 23.95 -9.61 4.10
CA LEU A 42 24.29 -10.60 3.08
C LEU A 42 23.08 -11.46 2.70
N ALA A 43 22.21 -11.80 3.66
CA ALA A 43 20.98 -12.51 3.39
C ALA A 43 19.99 -11.64 2.58
N ASP A 44 19.88 -10.36 2.92
CA ASP A 44 19.05 -9.40 2.18
C ASP A 44 19.54 -9.20 0.74
N ILE A 45 20.83 -9.04 0.51
CA ILE A 45 21.44 -8.95 -0.82
C ILE A 45 21.08 -10.19 -1.64
N LYS A 46 21.24 -11.40 -1.09
CA LYS A 46 20.88 -12.62 -1.79
C LYS A 46 19.38 -12.71 -2.11
N GLY A 47 18.53 -12.19 -1.24
CA GLY A 47 17.08 -12.07 -1.48
C GLY A 47 16.78 -11.14 -2.66
N LEU A 48 17.46 -10.00 -2.73
CA LEU A 48 17.35 -9.03 -3.82
C LEU A 48 17.85 -9.59 -5.15
N ASP A 49 18.97 -10.30 -5.16
CA ASP A 49 19.50 -10.96 -6.37
C ASP A 49 18.50 -11.98 -6.94
N ASN A 50 17.88 -12.80 -6.07
CA ASN A 50 16.85 -13.75 -6.49
C ASN A 50 15.62 -13.03 -7.08
N THR A 51 15.25 -11.87 -6.53
CA THR A 51 14.13 -11.07 -7.02
C THR A 51 14.47 -10.45 -8.37
N LEU A 52 15.70 -9.94 -8.53
CA LEU A 52 16.19 -9.38 -9.78
C LEU A 52 16.16 -10.44 -10.90
N GLN A 53 16.65 -11.64 -10.62
CA GLN A 53 16.63 -12.75 -11.58
C GLN A 53 15.20 -13.08 -12.03
N LYS A 54 14.23 -13.12 -11.12
CA LYS A 54 12.81 -13.36 -11.49
C LYS A 54 12.24 -12.24 -12.34
N ILE A 55 12.62 -11.00 -12.10
CA ILE A 55 12.21 -9.86 -12.93
C ILE A 55 12.77 -9.99 -14.32
N GLU A 56 14.05 -10.34 -14.47
CA GLU A 56 14.71 -10.55 -15.76
C GLU A 56 14.08 -11.70 -16.54
N GLU A 57 13.78 -12.84 -15.90
CA GLU A 57 13.07 -13.97 -16.51
C GLU A 57 11.69 -13.53 -17.01
N THR A 58 10.90 -12.85 -16.17
CA THR A 58 9.57 -12.33 -16.56
C THR A 58 9.66 -11.33 -17.71
N GLN A 59 10.68 -10.47 -17.71
CA GLN A 59 10.96 -9.53 -18.80
C GLN A 59 11.22 -10.24 -20.10
N GLN A 60 12.03 -11.30 -20.09
CA GLN A 60 12.32 -12.09 -21.29
C GLN A 60 11.08 -12.83 -21.82
N ASP A 61 10.24 -13.35 -20.94
CA ASP A 61 8.97 -13.97 -21.31
C ASP A 61 8.02 -12.96 -21.99
N ILE A 62 7.87 -11.77 -21.41
CA ILE A 62 7.07 -10.68 -22.00
C ILE A 62 7.62 -10.28 -23.36
N LEU A 63 8.93 -10.08 -23.49
CA LEU A 63 9.57 -9.75 -24.75
C LEU A 63 9.40 -10.87 -25.79
N GLY A 64 9.42 -12.15 -25.35
CA GLY A 64 9.14 -13.30 -26.21
C GLY A 64 7.73 -13.23 -26.80
N ILE A 65 6.73 -12.98 -25.98
CA ILE A 65 5.32 -12.82 -26.40
C ILE A 65 5.18 -11.63 -27.37
N LEU A 66 5.78 -10.49 -27.04
CA LEU A 66 5.68 -9.28 -27.86
C LEU A 66 6.35 -9.42 -29.22
N LYS A 67 7.51 -10.11 -29.31
CA LYS A 67 8.25 -10.32 -30.56
C LYS A 67 7.52 -11.21 -31.58
N THR A 68 6.58 -12.04 -31.13
CA THR A 68 5.80 -12.89 -32.01
C THR A 68 4.74 -12.14 -32.80
N ASP A 69 4.33 -10.96 -32.35
CA ASP A 69 3.14 -10.30 -32.86
C ASP A 69 3.37 -9.05 -33.71
N ASN A 70 4.48 -8.34 -33.60
CA ASN A 70 4.64 -7.10 -34.35
C ASN A 70 6.10 -6.65 -34.52
N LYS A 71 6.59 -6.69 -35.76
CA LYS A 71 7.97 -6.26 -36.09
C LYS A 71 8.16 -4.74 -36.05
N ASP A 72 7.08 -3.96 -36.12
CA ASP A 72 7.16 -2.52 -36.35
C ASP A 72 6.83 -1.64 -35.13
N THR A 73 6.36 -2.22 -34.02
CA THR A 73 5.87 -1.41 -32.87
C THR A 73 6.54 -1.74 -31.54
N ILE A 74 7.50 -2.66 -31.52
CA ILE A 74 8.15 -3.06 -30.28
C ILE A 74 9.46 -2.29 -30.12
N HIS A 75 9.37 -1.18 -29.40
CA HIS A 75 10.53 -0.64 -28.73
C HIS A 75 11.01 -1.66 -27.69
N CYS A 76 12.30 -1.95 -27.69
CA CYS A 76 12.90 -2.78 -26.66
C CYS A 76 12.53 -2.21 -25.27
N PHE A 77 12.30 -3.07 -24.29
CA PHE A 77 11.99 -2.61 -22.93
C PHE A 77 13.05 -1.63 -22.42
N ASP A 78 14.32 -1.86 -22.77
CA ASP A 78 15.44 -0.99 -22.44
C ASP A 78 15.30 0.40 -23.10
N ASP A 79 14.79 0.47 -24.32
CA ASP A 79 14.53 1.75 -25.00
C ASP A 79 13.38 2.51 -24.30
N ILE A 80 12.33 1.81 -23.86
CA ILE A 80 11.22 2.41 -23.12
C ILE A 80 11.71 2.92 -21.76
N VAL A 81 12.47 2.12 -21.02
CA VAL A 81 13.04 2.53 -19.73
C VAL A 81 14.02 3.69 -19.93
N SER A 82 14.88 3.61 -20.93
CA SER A 82 15.82 4.70 -21.25
C SER A 82 15.09 5.98 -21.60
N ASN A 83 14.06 5.91 -22.43
CA ASN A 83 13.22 7.07 -22.78
C ASN A 83 12.45 7.63 -21.59
N LEU A 84 11.94 6.77 -20.70
CA LEU A 84 11.27 7.21 -19.45
C LEU A 84 12.25 7.88 -18.48
N MET A 85 13.50 7.44 -18.47
CA MET A 85 14.55 7.99 -17.60
C MET A 85 15.24 9.22 -18.21
N SER A 86 15.12 9.46 -19.53
CA SER A 86 15.68 10.65 -20.17
C SER A 86 14.94 11.91 -19.69
N LEU A 87 15.70 12.96 -19.37
CA LEU A 87 15.17 14.24 -18.92
C LEU A 87 14.76 15.17 -20.07
N ASP A 88 14.88 14.74 -21.33
CA ASP A 88 14.62 15.55 -22.51
C ASP A 88 13.12 15.74 -22.81
N GLU A 89 12.80 16.84 -23.51
CA GLU A 89 11.44 17.33 -23.78
C GLU A 89 10.59 16.39 -24.67
N ASP A 90 11.18 15.40 -25.34
CA ASP A 90 10.49 14.39 -26.17
C ASP A 90 9.82 13.26 -25.38
N ARG A 91 9.53 13.48 -24.10
CA ARG A 91 8.82 12.50 -23.24
C ARG A 91 7.43 12.10 -23.75
N ALA A 92 6.80 12.90 -24.59
CA ALA A 92 5.46 12.64 -25.10
C ALA A 92 5.39 11.32 -25.90
N GLU A 93 6.39 11.02 -26.71
CA GLU A 93 6.46 9.77 -27.47
C GLU A 93 6.75 8.57 -26.59
N ALA A 94 7.65 8.68 -25.60
CA ALA A 94 7.94 7.63 -24.64
C ALA A 94 6.69 7.28 -23.81
N HIS A 95 5.87 8.25 -23.43
CA HIS A 95 4.63 8.05 -22.70
C HIS A 95 3.50 7.39 -23.52
N THR A 96 3.59 7.41 -24.83
CA THR A 96 2.63 6.73 -25.73
C THR A 96 3.09 5.35 -26.18
N ALA A 97 4.39 5.05 -26.06
CA ALA A 97 5.01 3.78 -26.47
C ALA A 97 5.01 2.74 -25.33
N PHE A 98 3.83 2.39 -24.83
CA PHE A 98 3.72 1.39 -23.77
C PHE A 98 3.73 -0.04 -24.31
N LEU A 99 4.49 -0.94 -23.65
CA LEU A 99 4.54 -2.38 -23.93
C LEU A 99 3.16 -3.04 -24.03
N TYR A 100 2.19 -2.55 -23.28
CA TYR A 100 0.83 -3.10 -23.24
C TYR A 100 -0.11 -2.56 -24.34
N MET A 101 0.39 -1.78 -25.31
CA MET A 101 -0.38 -1.22 -26.43
C MET A 101 -0.17 -2.01 -27.74
N CYS A 102 0.35 -3.24 -27.71
CA CYS A 102 0.46 -4.06 -28.91
C CYS A 102 -0.89 -4.68 -29.30
N ASN A 103 -1.08 -4.92 -30.61
CA ASN A 103 -2.34 -5.43 -31.16
C ASN A 103 -2.73 -6.78 -30.53
N TYR A 104 -1.80 -7.68 -30.36
CA TYR A 104 -2.05 -8.98 -29.73
C TYR A 104 -2.63 -8.84 -28.30
N LEU A 105 -2.01 -8.02 -27.46
CA LEU A 105 -2.53 -7.79 -26.11
C LEU A 105 -3.89 -7.09 -26.13
N ASN A 106 -4.15 -6.23 -27.10
CA ASN A 106 -5.45 -5.60 -27.24
C ASN A 106 -6.51 -6.62 -27.67
N GLU A 107 -6.24 -7.51 -28.61
CA GLU A 107 -7.13 -8.62 -28.98
C GLU A 107 -7.38 -9.56 -27.79
N CYS A 108 -6.34 -9.89 -27.02
CA CYS A 108 -6.48 -10.68 -25.79
C CYS A 108 -7.38 -9.98 -24.75
N ARG A 109 -7.23 -8.66 -24.57
CA ARG A 109 -8.08 -7.87 -23.67
C ARG A 109 -9.53 -7.81 -24.14
N GLU A 110 -9.75 -7.60 -25.43
CA GLU A 110 -11.09 -7.61 -26.03
C GLU A 110 -11.78 -8.96 -25.83
N ARG A 111 -11.08 -10.05 -26.10
CA ARG A 111 -11.59 -11.41 -25.87
C ARG A 111 -11.86 -11.67 -24.41
N LEU A 112 -10.94 -11.30 -23.50
CA LEU A 112 -11.12 -11.42 -22.07
C LEU A 112 -12.34 -10.61 -21.58
N LEU A 113 -12.50 -9.38 -22.07
CA LEU A 113 -13.65 -8.55 -21.76
C LEU A 113 -14.96 -9.19 -22.23
N TYR A 114 -14.98 -9.70 -23.45
CA TYR A 114 -16.15 -10.39 -24.00
C TYR A 114 -16.54 -11.61 -23.15
N ASP A 115 -15.58 -12.47 -22.83
CA ASP A 115 -15.80 -13.68 -22.03
C ASP A 115 -16.25 -13.31 -20.59
N ALA A 116 -15.65 -12.28 -20.00
CA ALA A 116 -16.04 -11.75 -18.70
C ALA A 116 -17.50 -11.25 -18.72
N LEU A 117 -17.91 -10.52 -19.77
CA LEU A 117 -19.29 -10.06 -19.93
C LEU A 117 -20.27 -11.21 -20.12
N GLN A 118 -19.89 -12.27 -20.83
CA GLN A 118 -20.74 -13.47 -20.97
C GLN A 118 -20.90 -14.18 -19.61
N LEU A 119 -19.83 -14.33 -18.85
CA LEU A 119 -19.87 -14.90 -17.50
C LEU A 119 -20.75 -14.04 -16.58
N GLN A 120 -20.53 -12.72 -16.57
CA GLN A 120 -21.33 -11.77 -15.77
C GLN A 120 -22.81 -11.88 -16.13
N LYS A 121 -23.17 -11.93 -17.42
CA LYS A 121 -24.54 -12.13 -17.90
C LYS A 121 -25.13 -13.43 -17.35
N ALA A 122 -24.40 -14.54 -17.45
CA ALA A 122 -24.85 -15.85 -16.96
C ALA A 122 -25.14 -15.81 -15.44
N VAL A 123 -24.30 -15.14 -14.66
CA VAL A 123 -24.52 -14.98 -13.22
C VAL A 123 -25.73 -14.10 -12.94
N VAL A 124 -25.86 -12.94 -13.59
CA VAL A 124 -26.93 -11.97 -13.33
C VAL A 124 -28.31 -12.53 -13.66
N VAL A 125 -28.43 -13.41 -14.65
CA VAL A 125 -29.72 -14.05 -15.00
C VAL A 125 -30.04 -15.29 -14.15
N SER A 126 -29.14 -15.72 -13.28
CA SER A 126 -29.33 -16.90 -12.44
C SER A 126 -30.34 -16.67 -11.33
N ASP A 127 -31.02 -17.74 -10.90
CA ASP A 127 -31.97 -17.67 -9.79
C ASP A 127 -31.27 -17.33 -8.45
N ALA A 128 -30.02 -17.76 -8.28
CA ALA A 128 -29.24 -17.43 -7.10
C ALA A 128 -29.00 -15.91 -7.00
N PHE A 129 -28.58 -15.27 -8.09
CA PHE A 129 -28.39 -13.83 -8.14
C PHE A 129 -29.71 -13.09 -7.85
N ARG A 130 -30.81 -13.51 -8.49
CA ARG A 130 -32.12 -12.92 -8.27
C ARG A 130 -32.56 -12.97 -6.81
N LYS A 131 -32.40 -14.13 -6.15
CA LYS A 131 -32.68 -14.29 -4.72
C LYS A 131 -31.84 -13.37 -3.85
N ASN A 132 -30.52 -13.27 -4.13
CA ASN A 132 -29.64 -12.38 -3.39
C ASN A 132 -30.05 -10.90 -3.56
N MET A 133 -30.45 -10.48 -4.76
CA MET A 133 -30.91 -9.12 -4.99
C MET A 133 -32.26 -8.84 -4.29
N GLN A 134 -33.17 -9.81 -4.22
CA GLN A 134 -34.38 -9.68 -3.41
C GLN A 134 -34.09 -9.51 -1.93
N LEU A 135 -33.19 -10.30 -1.36
CA LEU A 135 -32.74 -10.17 0.04
C LEU A 135 -32.08 -8.81 0.30
N LEU A 136 -31.23 -8.36 -0.62
CA LEU A 136 -30.58 -7.06 -0.53
C LEU A 136 -31.58 -5.90 -0.61
N SER A 137 -32.59 -6.02 -1.48
CA SER A 137 -33.69 -5.05 -1.57
C SER A 137 -34.48 -4.97 -0.26
N GLN A 138 -34.74 -6.11 0.39
CA GLN A 138 -35.37 -6.13 1.73
C GLN A 138 -34.48 -5.51 2.80
N TYR A 139 -33.19 -5.75 2.72
CA TYR A 139 -32.19 -5.16 3.65
C TYR A 139 -32.19 -3.63 3.58
N TRP A 140 -32.26 -3.05 2.39
CA TRP A 140 -32.32 -1.60 2.18
C TRP A 140 -33.75 -1.03 2.13
N GLY A 141 -34.75 -1.88 2.27
CA GLY A 141 -36.15 -1.51 2.29
C GLY A 141 -36.58 -0.83 3.59
N SER A 142 -37.82 -1.02 3.96
CA SER A 142 -38.38 -0.45 5.18
C SER A 142 -37.76 -1.09 6.45
N LEU A 143 -37.88 -0.40 7.58
CA LEU A 143 -37.48 -0.95 8.87
C LEU A 143 -38.16 -2.29 9.19
N ASN A 144 -39.40 -2.49 8.73
CA ASN A 144 -40.13 -3.73 8.95
C ASN A 144 -39.57 -4.86 8.08
N ASP A 145 -39.18 -4.59 6.84
CA ASP A 145 -38.55 -5.57 5.95
C ASP A 145 -37.22 -6.02 6.52
N ARG A 146 -36.41 -5.08 6.99
CA ARG A 146 -35.13 -5.37 7.64
C ARG A 146 -35.28 -6.18 8.92
N LYS A 147 -36.27 -5.86 9.79
CA LYS A 147 -36.57 -6.64 10.99
C LYS A 147 -37.04 -8.06 10.66
N ASN A 148 -37.83 -8.23 9.60
CA ASN A 148 -38.27 -9.55 9.15
C ASN A 148 -37.06 -10.36 8.62
N LEU A 149 -36.16 -9.73 7.89
CA LEU A 149 -34.92 -10.37 7.42
C LEU A 149 -34.06 -10.84 8.59
N GLN A 150 -33.90 -9.99 9.64
CA GLN A 150 -33.15 -10.32 10.85
C GLN A 150 -33.71 -11.49 11.65
N LYS A 151 -35.02 -11.74 11.58
CA LYS A 151 -35.65 -12.92 12.25
C LYS A 151 -35.26 -14.24 11.61
N ASN A 152 -34.97 -14.23 10.32
CA ASN A 152 -34.73 -15.42 9.53
C ASN A 152 -33.26 -15.66 9.18
N PHE A 153 -32.44 -14.61 9.26
CA PHE A 153 -31.03 -14.65 8.85
C PHE A 153 -30.13 -13.85 9.81
N ASP A 154 -28.94 -14.36 10.02
CA ASP A 154 -27.85 -13.56 10.61
C ASP A 154 -27.34 -12.60 9.53
N LEU A 155 -27.64 -11.31 9.70
CA LEU A 155 -27.26 -10.29 8.73
C LEU A 155 -25.74 -10.14 8.61
N ASP A 156 -24.99 -10.34 9.68
CA ASP A 156 -23.55 -10.22 9.64
C ASP A 156 -22.91 -11.37 8.83
N ALA A 157 -23.55 -12.53 8.82
CA ALA A 157 -23.11 -13.66 8.01
C ALA A 157 -23.45 -13.53 6.52
N ILE A 158 -24.65 -13.02 6.20
CA ILE A 158 -25.13 -13.00 4.80
C ILE A 158 -24.80 -11.71 4.04
N PHE A 159 -24.71 -10.55 4.73
CA PHE A 159 -24.56 -9.25 4.07
C PHE A 159 -23.31 -9.13 3.18
N PRO A 160 -22.13 -9.63 3.56
CA PRO A 160 -20.97 -9.61 2.69
C PRO A 160 -21.20 -10.35 1.36
N ALA A 161 -21.89 -11.50 1.40
CA ALA A 161 -22.20 -12.28 0.20
C ALA A 161 -23.23 -11.58 -0.68
N LEU A 162 -24.24 -10.91 -0.09
CA LEU A 162 -25.23 -10.11 -0.81
C LEU A 162 -24.56 -8.91 -1.48
N LEU A 163 -23.67 -8.22 -0.78
CA LEU A 163 -22.93 -7.08 -1.31
C LEU A 163 -21.99 -7.51 -2.46
N ASN A 164 -21.27 -8.62 -2.30
CA ASN A 164 -20.43 -9.17 -3.35
C ASN A 164 -21.26 -9.59 -4.58
N SER A 165 -22.47 -10.11 -4.39
CA SER A 165 -23.40 -10.40 -5.49
C SER A 165 -23.78 -9.11 -6.23
N LEU A 166 -24.09 -8.03 -5.50
CA LEU A 166 -24.38 -6.73 -6.12
C LEU A 166 -23.19 -6.23 -6.95
N MET A 167 -21.96 -6.38 -6.42
CA MET A 167 -20.75 -5.93 -7.10
C MET A 167 -20.47 -6.65 -8.43
N ILE A 168 -21.10 -7.78 -8.69
CA ILE A 168 -21.09 -8.41 -10.02
C ILE A 168 -21.82 -7.55 -11.04
N ALA A 169 -22.93 -6.93 -10.66
CA ALA A 169 -23.72 -6.06 -11.55
C ALA A 169 -23.27 -4.59 -11.47
N VAL A 170 -22.86 -4.15 -10.29
CA VAL A 170 -22.41 -2.77 -10.00
C VAL A 170 -21.02 -2.86 -9.38
N PRO A 171 -19.95 -2.96 -10.19
CA PRO A 171 -18.61 -3.30 -9.70
C PRO A 171 -17.96 -2.20 -8.86
N VAL A 172 -18.46 -0.97 -8.93
CA VAL A 172 -17.95 0.17 -8.17
C VAL A 172 -19.07 0.83 -7.39
N ILE A 173 -18.87 0.94 -6.08
CA ILE A 173 -19.78 1.64 -5.16
C ILE A 173 -18.96 2.71 -4.44
N SER A 174 -19.39 3.97 -4.51
CA SER A 174 -18.74 5.07 -3.81
C SER A 174 -19.47 5.44 -2.52
N SER A 175 -18.71 5.88 -1.52
CA SER A 175 -19.22 6.34 -0.24
C SER A 175 -18.28 7.37 0.35
N THR A 176 -18.79 8.30 1.17
CA THR A 176 -17.94 9.18 1.96
C THR A 176 -17.41 8.45 3.21
N PHE A 177 -16.31 8.90 3.79
CA PHE A 177 -15.79 8.35 5.04
C PHE A 177 -16.83 8.36 6.17
N ALA A 178 -17.63 9.41 6.26
CA ALA A 178 -18.70 9.51 7.27
C ALA A 178 -19.85 8.52 7.07
N ALA A 179 -20.09 8.07 5.85
CA ALA A 179 -21.19 7.14 5.50
C ALA A 179 -20.74 5.68 5.44
N VAL A 180 -19.44 5.41 5.23
CA VAL A 180 -18.92 4.06 5.01
C VAL A 180 -19.15 3.14 6.21
N GLU A 181 -19.03 3.64 7.43
CA GLU A 181 -19.29 2.88 8.65
C GLU A 181 -20.73 2.33 8.65
N ARG A 182 -21.70 3.19 8.40
CA ARG A 182 -23.11 2.80 8.35
C ARG A 182 -23.44 1.88 7.18
N PHE A 183 -22.78 2.10 6.04
CA PHE A 183 -22.95 1.25 4.86
C PHE A 183 -22.41 -0.16 5.11
N LEU A 184 -21.27 -0.29 5.78
CA LEU A 184 -20.60 -1.57 6.04
C LEU A 184 -20.88 -2.15 7.44
N ILE A 185 -21.92 -1.69 8.14
CA ILE A 185 -22.21 -2.06 9.52
C ILE A 185 -22.34 -3.58 9.75
N ASN A 186 -22.85 -4.30 8.76
CA ASN A 186 -22.98 -5.75 8.78
C ASN A 186 -21.84 -6.51 8.05
N CYS A 187 -20.79 -5.82 7.61
CA CYS A 187 -19.53 -6.41 7.17
C CYS A 187 -18.56 -6.46 8.34
N LYS A 188 -18.72 -7.41 9.25
CA LYS A 188 -17.88 -7.50 10.46
C LYS A 188 -16.61 -8.30 10.30
N SER A 189 -16.53 -9.12 9.25
CA SER A 189 -15.36 -9.93 8.97
C SER A 189 -14.27 -9.12 8.26
N GLU A 190 -13.02 -9.40 8.59
CA GLU A 190 -11.88 -8.88 7.85
C GLU A 190 -11.89 -9.40 6.40
N SER A 191 -11.29 -8.63 5.50
CA SER A 191 -11.08 -9.02 4.10
C SER A 191 -12.36 -9.45 3.35
N SER A 192 -13.54 -9.01 3.79
CA SER A 192 -14.83 -9.33 3.17
C SER A 192 -15.08 -8.60 1.84
N LEU A 193 -14.32 -7.53 1.56
CA LEU A 193 -14.35 -6.78 0.31
C LEU A 193 -13.07 -7.01 -0.48
N GLY A 194 -13.14 -6.97 -1.80
CA GLY A 194 -11.98 -7.17 -2.66
C GLY A 194 -11.00 -5.99 -2.60
N THR A 195 -11.35 -4.88 -3.24
CA THR A 195 -10.48 -3.70 -3.34
C THR A 195 -11.21 -2.45 -2.86
N ILE A 196 -10.53 -1.66 -2.03
CA ILE A 196 -10.95 -0.29 -1.70
C ILE A 196 -10.06 0.70 -2.44
N ILE A 197 -10.69 1.71 -3.04
CA ILE A 197 -9.99 2.84 -3.66
C ILE A 197 -10.29 4.06 -2.80
N ILE A 198 -9.26 4.72 -2.32
CA ILE A 198 -9.34 5.90 -1.46
C ILE A 198 -8.87 7.06 -2.28
N ASP A 199 -9.80 7.93 -2.64
CA ASP A 199 -9.53 9.16 -3.38
C ASP A 199 -9.39 10.33 -2.40
N GLU A 200 -8.61 11.34 -2.76
CA GLU A 200 -8.28 12.51 -1.92
C GLU A 200 -7.68 12.10 -0.56
N ALA A 201 -6.83 11.09 -0.56
CA ALA A 201 -6.28 10.49 0.65
C ALA A 201 -5.38 11.46 1.46
N GLY A 202 -4.86 12.52 0.83
CA GLY A 202 -4.14 13.61 1.50
C GLY A 202 -5.00 14.37 2.51
N GLN A 203 -6.31 14.44 2.26
CA GLN A 203 -7.28 15.15 3.12
C GLN A 203 -7.90 14.27 4.21
N ALA A 204 -7.62 12.97 4.19
CA ALA A 204 -8.22 12.00 5.09
C ALA A 204 -7.33 11.72 6.30
N SER A 205 -7.90 11.85 7.51
CA SER A 205 -7.22 11.40 8.73
C SER A 205 -7.22 9.87 8.82
N PRO A 206 -6.12 9.25 9.26
CA PRO A 206 -5.96 7.79 9.28
C PRO A 206 -7.07 7.04 10.01
N HIS A 207 -7.58 7.57 11.12
CA HIS A 207 -8.61 6.92 11.93
C HIS A 207 -9.94 6.74 11.20
N MET A 208 -10.25 7.59 10.21
CA MET A 208 -11.48 7.50 9.42
C MET A 208 -11.52 6.27 8.53
N LEU A 209 -10.36 5.73 8.21
CA LEU A 209 -10.21 4.64 7.24
C LEU A 209 -10.06 3.26 7.86
N VAL A 210 -9.70 3.17 9.14
CA VAL A 210 -9.39 1.89 9.81
C VAL A 210 -10.49 0.85 9.59
N GLY A 211 -11.76 1.25 9.77
CA GLY A 211 -12.90 0.34 9.59
C GLY A 211 -13.09 -0.16 8.16
N ALA A 212 -12.79 0.66 7.16
CA ALA A 212 -12.87 0.28 5.76
C ALA A 212 -11.69 -0.59 5.33
N LEU A 213 -10.48 -0.24 5.76
CA LEU A 213 -9.26 -1.02 5.51
C LEU A 213 -9.33 -2.43 6.12
N PHE A 214 -9.85 -2.56 7.34
CA PHE A 214 -10.04 -3.85 7.99
C PHE A 214 -10.86 -4.83 7.13
N ARG A 215 -11.83 -4.30 6.38
CA ARG A 215 -12.75 -5.07 5.55
C ARG A 215 -12.24 -5.34 4.14
N ALA A 216 -11.18 -4.69 3.70
CA ALA A 216 -10.64 -4.79 2.36
C ALA A 216 -9.44 -5.75 2.29
N GLN A 217 -9.34 -6.50 1.19
CA GLN A 217 -8.16 -7.34 0.90
C GLN A 217 -7.01 -6.51 0.32
N LYS A 218 -7.36 -5.46 -0.45
CA LYS A 218 -6.40 -4.57 -1.11
C LYS A 218 -6.88 -3.13 -0.98
N ALA A 219 -5.91 -2.21 -0.86
CA ALA A 219 -6.17 -0.78 -0.88
C ALA A 219 -5.35 -0.10 -1.98
N ILE A 220 -6.00 0.78 -2.74
CA ILE A 220 -5.36 1.70 -3.68
C ILE A 220 -5.60 3.10 -3.10
N VAL A 221 -4.52 3.77 -2.74
CA VAL A 221 -4.56 5.09 -2.12
C VAL A 221 -4.12 6.12 -3.14
N VAL A 222 -5.00 7.08 -3.43
CA VAL A 222 -4.79 8.13 -4.42
C VAL A 222 -5.02 9.48 -3.73
N GLY A 223 -4.09 10.39 -3.90
CA GLY A 223 -4.17 11.72 -3.32
C GLY A 223 -2.95 12.56 -3.68
N ASP A 224 -3.02 13.82 -3.37
CA ASP A 224 -1.93 14.76 -3.53
C ASP A 224 -1.45 15.19 -2.13
N PRO A 225 -0.23 14.84 -1.72
CA PRO A 225 0.29 15.17 -0.40
C PRO A 225 0.55 16.69 -0.21
N LYS A 226 0.48 17.47 -1.30
CA LYS A 226 0.69 18.95 -1.28
C LYS A 226 -0.62 19.74 -1.27
N GLN A 227 -1.77 19.05 -1.33
CA GLN A 227 -3.07 19.69 -1.18
C GLN A 227 -3.42 19.89 0.30
N ILE A 228 -4.68 20.23 0.57
CA ILE A 228 -5.18 20.54 1.92
C ILE A 228 -4.93 19.36 2.87
N GLU A 229 -4.33 19.65 4.03
CA GLU A 229 -4.12 18.70 5.11
C GLU A 229 -5.46 18.24 5.74
N PRO A 230 -5.48 17.08 6.43
CA PRO A 230 -6.68 16.60 7.10
C PRO A 230 -7.18 17.60 8.14
N VAL A 231 -8.48 17.92 8.10
CA VAL A 231 -9.11 18.79 9.09
C VAL A 231 -9.24 18.04 10.42
N GLN A 232 -8.53 18.49 11.43
CA GLN A 232 -8.64 17.95 12.79
C GLN A 232 -9.78 18.62 13.54
N THR A 233 -10.83 17.85 13.85
CA THR A 233 -11.99 18.34 14.61
C THR A 233 -11.86 18.15 16.12
N VAL A 234 -10.92 17.32 16.59
CA VAL A 234 -10.69 17.02 18.00
C VAL A 234 -9.45 17.76 18.49
N GLN A 235 -9.59 18.50 19.59
CA GLN A 235 -8.48 19.24 20.19
C GLN A 235 -7.36 18.29 20.63
N ASP A 236 -6.11 18.63 20.34
CA ASP A 236 -4.91 17.85 20.64
C ASP A 236 -4.84 17.43 22.12
N LEU A 237 -5.25 18.30 23.03
CA LEU A 237 -5.29 18.06 24.48
C LEU A 237 -6.19 16.88 24.90
N PHE A 238 -7.30 16.65 24.17
CA PHE A 238 -8.21 15.53 24.43
C PHE A 238 -7.60 14.19 24.05
N VAL A 239 -6.81 14.24 23.00
CA VAL A 239 -6.16 13.09 22.40
C VAL A 239 -4.99 12.61 23.23
N GLU A 240 -4.16 13.54 23.69
CA GLU A 240 -3.04 13.25 24.59
C GLU A 240 -3.52 12.62 25.90
N ARG A 241 -4.66 13.08 26.43
CA ARG A 241 -5.24 12.53 27.68
C ARG A 241 -5.80 11.11 27.52
N ILE A 242 -6.35 10.75 26.36
CA ILE A 242 -7.00 9.45 26.14
C ILE A 242 -6.01 8.42 25.63
N GLY A 243 -5.04 8.83 24.82
CA GLY A 243 -4.23 7.93 24.00
C GLY A 243 -2.84 7.61 24.52
N GLY A 244 -2.32 8.33 25.49
CA GLY A 244 -0.94 8.18 25.96
C GLY A 244 0.11 8.47 24.85
N GLU A 245 1.39 8.32 25.19
CA GLU A 245 2.53 8.64 24.31
C GLU A 245 2.56 7.84 22.98
N GLY A 246 1.97 6.65 22.95
CA GLY A 246 1.99 5.78 21.76
C GLY A 246 1.09 6.23 20.62
N ILE A 247 0.04 7.00 20.88
CA ILE A 247 -0.93 7.46 19.87
C ILE A 247 -0.50 8.79 19.24
N GLY A 248 0.32 9.60 19.92
CA GLY A 248 0.75 10.92 19.45
C GLY A 248 1.36 10.89 18.03
N LYS A 249 2.17 9.89 17.73
CA LYS A 249 2.80 9.75 16.41
C LYS A 249 1.84 9.46 15.24
N TYR A 250 0.63 8.94 15.53
CA TYR A 250 -0.40 8.68 14.51
C TYR A 250 -1.41 9.82 14.37
N ARG A 251 -1.16 10.96 15.03
CA ARG A 251 -2.06 12.09 15.13
C ARG A 251 -1.43 13.44 14.84
N SER A 252 -0.25 13.45 14.24
CA SER A 252 0.32 14.66 13.68
C SER A 252 -0.70 15.27 12.70
N LYS A 253 -0.84 16.59 12.70
CA LYS A 253 -1.67 17.32 11.72
C LYS A 253 -1.21 17.02 10.28
N GLU A 254 0.05 16.67 10.15
CA GLU A 254 0.71 16.32 8.91
C GLU A 254 0.44 14.87 8.47
N LEU A 255 -0.14 14.03 9.34
CA LEU A 255 -0.35 12.63 9.04
C LEU A 255 -1.70 12.41 8.34
N SER A 256 -1.63 12.12 7.06
CA SER A 256 -2.78 11.73 6.22
C SER A 256 -2.75 10.23 5.89
N VAL A 257 -3.85 9.73 5.35
CA VAL A 257 -3.90 8.38 4.77
C VAL A 257 -2.88 8.23 3.65
N GLN A 258 -2.67 9.28 2.85
CA GLN A 258 -1.68 9.30 1.79
C GLN A 258 -0.26 9.13 2.34
N SER A 259 0.13 9.93 3.34
CA SER A 259 1.48 9.84 3.92
C SER A 259 1.76 8.50 4.58
N LEU A 260 0.75 7.84 5.17
CA LEU A 260 0.90 6.48 5.68
C LEU A 260 1.08 5.44 4.57
N ALA A 261 0.34 5.57 3.47
CA ALA A 261 0.48 4.69 2.32
C ALA A 261 1.86 4.86 1.65
N ASP A 262 2.31 6.10 1.49
CA ASP A 262 3.62 6.41 0.94
C ASP A 262 4.74 5.80 1.79
N ALA A 263 4.65 5.91 3.11
CA ALA A 263 5.62 5.33 4.04
C ALA A 263 5.69 3.78 3.99
N GLN A 264 4.64 3.12 3.54
CA GLN A 264 4.59 1.66 3.38
C GLN A 264 5.01 1.19 1.97
N ASN A 265 5.14 2.10 1.01
CA ASN A 265 5.49 1.73 -0.35
C ASN A 265 7.01 1.57 -0.52
N PRO A 266 7.53 0.37 -0.81
CA PRO A 266 8.96 0.15 -0.99
C PRO A 266 9.52 0.75 -2.29
N PHE A 267 8.66 1.09 -3.24
CA PHE A 267 9.03 1.64 -4.57
C PHE A 267 8.84 3.16 -4.65
N ALA A 268 8.89 3.83 -3.51
CA ALA A 268 8.75 5.28 -3.44
C ALA A 268 10.05 6.02 -3.81
N GLY A 269 9.92 7.31 -4.07
CA GLY A 269 11.04 8.21 -4.37
C GLY A 269 11.08 9.41 -3.43
N ILE A 270 12.25 10.04 -3.34
CA ILE A 270 12.43 11.30 -2.62
C ILE A 270 12.17 12.46 -3.58
N ILE A 271 11.22 13.32 -3.23
CA ILE A 271 10.95 14.56 -3.96
C ILE A 271 11.45 15.73 -3.12
N LYS A 272 12.25 16.60 -3.75
CA LYS A 272 12.69 17.87 -3.13
C LYS A 272 11.58 18.90 -3.26
N ASN A 273 11.19 19.46 -2.13
CA ASN A 273 10.22 20.55 -2.06
C ASN A 273 10.87 21.90 -2.38
N LEU A 274 10.06 22.91 -2.67
CA LEU A 274 10.53 24.27 -2.98
C LEU A 274 11.25 24.94 -1.80
N ASP A 275 10.96 24.53 -0.57
CA ASP A 275 11.60 24.99 0.67
C ASP A 275 12.93 24.26 0.98
N GLY A 276 13.35 23.35 0.11
CA GLY A 276 14.56 22.54 0.28
C GLY A 276 14.37 21.29 1.16
N SER A 277 13.19 21.05 1.73
CA SER A 277 12.87 19.83 2.44
C SER A 277 12.71 18.65 1.48
N GLU A 278 12.88 17.43 1.98
CA GLU A 278 12.70 16.20 1.21
C GLU A 278 11.44 15.47 1.70
N SER A 279 10.61 15.02 0.76
CA SER A 279 9.42 14.22 1.05
C SER A 279 9.53 12.86 0.37
N TRP A 280 9.25 11.80 1.12
CA TRP A 280 9.08 10.46 0.58
C TRP A 280 7.68 10.34 -0.03
N VAL A 281 7.61 10.01 -1.32
CA VAL A 281 6.35 9.90 -2.07
C VAL A 281 6.28 8.51 -2.71
N GLY A 282 5.15 7.82 -2.56
CA GLY A 282 4.95 6.45 -2.99
C GLY A 282 5.15 6.25 -4.49
N CYS A 283 4.08 6.33 -5.27
CA CYS A 283 4.15 6.18 -6.73
C CYS A 283 3.65 7.47 -7.40
N PRO A 284 4.53 8.46 -7.67
CA PRO A 284 4.10 9.73 -8.23
C PRO A 284 3.58 9.56 -9.66
N LEU A 285 2.37 10.09 -9.92
CA LEU A 285 1.85 10.21 -11.27
C LEU A 285 2.49 11.44 -11.92
N VAL A 286 3.36 11.20 -12.90
CA VAL A 286 4.15 12.26 -13.55
C VAL A 286 3.46 12.93 -14.74
N ILE A 287 2.32 12.37 -15.20
CA ILE A 287 1.57 12.94 -16.33
C ILE A 287 0.36 13.68 -15.83
N HIS A 288 0.31 14.98 -16.10
CA HIS A 288 -0.82 15.84 -15.81
C HIS A 288 -1.70 16.00 -17.06
N ARG A 289 -2.96 15.52 -16.99
CA ARG A 289 -3.88 15.57 -18.16
C ARG A 289 -5.04 16.55 -18.02
N ARG A 290 -5.25 17.13 -16.84
CA ARG A 290 -6.38 18.02 -16.57
C ARG A 290 -6.10 19.44 -17.09
N CYS A 291 -4.88 19.93 -16.96
CA CYS A 291 -4.47 21.23 -17.49
C CYS A 291 -3.65 21.01 -18.76
N LYS A 292 -4.02 21.64 -19.88
CA LYS A 292 -3.32 21.50 -21.15
C LYS A 292 -2.16 22.51 -21.29
N ASP A 293 -2.21 23.57 -20.50
CA ASP A 293 -1.16 24.59 -20.45
C ASP A 293 -0.60 24.68 -19.04
N PRO A 294 0.72 24.85 -18.88
CA PRO A 294 1.37 24.99 -17.58
C PRO A 294 0.98 26.27 -16.85
#